data_2c0f1b02b73a75675affabb148f6bd2a
#
_entry.id   2c0f1b02b73a75675affabb148f6bd2a
#
_cell.length_a   1.000
_cell.length_b   1.000
_cell.length_c   1.000
_cell.angle_alpha   90.00
_cell.angle_beta   90.00
_cell.angle_gamma   90.00
#
_symmetry.space_group_name_H-M   'P 1'
#
loop_
_entity.id
_entity.type
_entity.pdbx_description
1 polymer ?
#
loop_
_entity_poly.entity_id
_entity_poly.type
_entity_poly.pdbx_seq_one_letter_code
_entity_poly.pdbx_strand_id
1 'polypeptide(L)'
;MAEISFPFEKDGGEGGRQAVSQVDWQKMATMWGGDRVATRITATSPDAATLPFYAKILPNTRTLEIQGGEAWVGGFYYKLEGTRQFEIGQNFDKAKDRRDVVVIRVDHTKGSVNMDVRQSQPSSNPVPPQPIHEAGQQWEMVIWEVFVPRNNGTPQLYDRAPFDAPNYVAFPWWAADSTRFLPQGTFALDLDSDARHVQEEIYKGRDGVATARTLGKSWTYTPDLINAASAPKGLSLHGRWRWAAPNLVWFTIDFDNSSNTDIRSKEGALGFTLPQNLNGLLGQSFAGYMLNSGYRGGLPNYVSITGMANGGNKGRTVRMTYPSQNYLSEGLDYLTVFPSQSSIVVSGVYETNAYNE
;
A
#
# COMPACT_ATOMS: atom_id res chain seq x y z
N MET A 1 -35.30 24.64 23.61
CA MET A 1 -34.18 24.18 22.72
C MET A 1 -34.26 25.02 21.50
N ALA A 2 -33.18 25.69 21.11
CA ALA A 2 -33.10 26.38 19.83
C ALA A 2 -32.62 25.39 18.76
N GLU A 3 -33.44 25.18 17.76
CA GLU A 3 -33.02 24.39 16.55
C GLU A 3 -32.42 25.38 15.56
N ILE A 4 -31.24 25.01 14.99
CA ILE A 4 -30.53 25.82 14.01
C ILE A 4 -30.45 24.99 12.75
N SER A 5 -30.95 25.54 11.62
CA SER A 5 -30.87 24.90 10.31
C SER A 5 -30.28 25.85 9.25
N PHE A 6 -29.44 25.32 8.38
CA PHE A 6 -28.78 26.05 7.28
C PHE A 6 -29.00 25.30 5.96
N PRO A 7 -28.97 25.97 4.79
CA PRO A 7 -28.60 27.36 4.49
C PRO A 7 -29.81 28.27 4.18
N PHE A 8 -30.81 28.30 5.02
CA PHE A 8 -31.98 29.15 4.74
C PHE A 8 -31.70 30.63 5.11
N GLU A 9 -31.76 31.52 4.09
CA GLU A 9 -31.92 32.94 4.35
C GLU A 9 -33.32 33.16 4.91
N LYS A 10 -33.45 33.57 6.17
CA LYS A 10 -34.67 34.13 6.67
C LYS A 10 -34.73 35.61 6.28
N ASP A 11 -35.57 35.95 5.31
CA ASP A 11 -35.95 37.33 5.11
C ASP A 11 -36.65 37.88 6.36
N GLY A 12 -36.03 38.86 6.93
CA GLY A 12 -36.37 39.81 7.89
C GLY A 12 -37.76 39.83 8.56
N GLY A 13 -38.11 38.82 9.33
CA GLY A 13 -39.03 38.98 10.47
C GLY A 13 -38.17 39.21 11.73
N GLU A 14 -38.58 40.07 12.63
CA GLU A 14 -38.02 40.56 13.92
C GLU A 14 -36.75 39.91 14.55
N GLY A 15 -35.91 39.19 13.83
CA GLY A 15 -34.67 38.61 14.29
C GLY A 15 -33.74 38.48 13.10
N GLY A 16 -32.82 39.39 13.01
CA GLY A 16 -31.89 39.62 11.92
C GLY A 16 -31.39 38.39 11.21
N ARG A 17 -30.82 38.57 10.00
CA ARG A 17 -30.16 37.56 9.19
C ARG A 17 -29.23 36.71 10.06
N GLN A 18 -29.56 35.45 10.23
CA GLN A 18 -28.65 34.50 10.87
C GLN A 18 -27.61 34.15 9.80
N ALA A 19 -26.51 34.90 9.77
CA ALA A 19 -25.35 34.52 9.01
C ALA A 19 -24.79 33.21 9.58
N VAL A 20 -24.53 32.23 8.75
CA VAL A 20 -23.82 31.01 9.14
C VAL A 20 -22.45 31.43 9.62
N SER A 21 -22.07 31.07 10.84
CA SER A 21 -20.70 31.32 11.30
C SER A 21 -19.72 30.49 10.46
N GLN A 22 -18.50 30.99 10.29
CA GLN A 22 -17.47 30.25 9.57
C GLN A 22 -17.19 28.88 10.21
N VAL A 23 -17.34 28.77 11.52
CA VAL A 23 -17.16 27.51 12.26
C VAL A 23 -18.30 26.52 11.97
N ASP A 24 -19.55 27.00 11.93
CA ASP A 24 -20.69 26.15 11.60
C ASP A 24 -20.68 25.75 10.13
N TRP A 25 -20.30 26.66 9.23
CA TRP A 25 -20.04 26.32 7.83
C TRP A 25 -18.97 25.22 7.70
N GLN A 26 -17.85 25.33 8.38
CA GLN A 26 -16.79 24.33 8.36
C GLN A 26 -17.30 22.96 8.82
N LYS A 27 -18.05 22.91 9.93
CA LYS A 27 -18.66 21.67 10.43
C LYS A 27 -19.58 21.02 9.41
N MET A 28 -20.47 21.80 8.78
CA MET A 28 -21.36 21.29 7.74
C MET A 28 -20.59 20.80 6.53
N ALA A 29 -19.64 21.59 6.06
CA ALA A 29 -18.93 21.31 4.83
C ALA A 29 -18.01 20.08 4.94
N THR A 30 -17.44 19.80 6.11
CA THR A 30 -16.67 18.58 6.38
C THR A 30 -17.54 17.31 6.33
N MET A 31 -18.85 17.41 6.47
CA MET A 31 -19.79 16.30 6.30
C MET A 31 -19.95 15.90 4.82
N TRP A 32 -19.64 16.78 3.86
CA TRP A 32 -19.80 16.54 2.43
C TRP A 32 -18.55 15.94 1.77
N GLY A 33 -17.42 15.96 2.44
CA GLY A 33 -16.20 15.34 1.99
C GLY A 33 -14.96 15.85 2.68
N GLY A 34 -13.87 15.05 2.62
CA GLY A 34 -12.57 15.41 3.15
C GLY A 34 -11.80 16.40 2.26
N ASP A 35 -10.66 16.83 2.74
CA ASP A 35 -9.72 17.68 2.02
C ASP A 35 -9.26 17.01 0.72
N ARG A 36 -9.26 17.76 -0.39
CA ARG A 36 -8.85 17.24 -1.69
C ARG A 36 -8.62 18.34 -2.72
N VAL A 37 -7.80 18.03 -3.70
CA VAL A 37 -7.71 18.79 -4.95
C VAL A 37 -8.97 18.52 -5.76
N ALA A 38 -9.61 19.58 -6.29
CA ALA A 38 -10.92 19.50 -6.95
C ALA A 38 -10.88 18.87 -8.35
N THR A 39 -9.81 18.18 -8.69
CA THR A 39 -9.65 17.47 -9.98
C THR A 39 -9.75 15.97 -9.75
N ARG A 40 -10.62 15.33 -10.53
CA ARG A 40 -10.76 13.88 -10.54
C ARG A 40 -9.69 13.26 -11.41
N ILE A 41 -8.91 12.34 -10.84
CA ILE A 41 -7.95 11.55 -11.58
C ILE A 41 -8.65 10.25 -12.02
N THR A 42 -8.66 9.98 -13.33
CA THR A 42 -9.26 8.77 -13.91
C THR A 42 -8.25 7.88 -14.62
N ALA A 43 -7.07 8.41 -14.91
CA ALA A 43 -5.99 7.68 -15.58
C ALA A 43 -5.01 7.10 -14.57
N THR A 44 -4.52 5.89 -14.85
CA THR A 44 -3.36 5.33 -14.19
C THR A 44 -2.13 6.08 -14.69
N SER A 45 -1.20 6.46 -13.80
CA SER A 45 0.01 7.22 -14.15
C SER A 45 -0.26 8.48 -14.98
N PRO A 46 -1.01 9.45 -14.43
CA PRO A 46 -1.24 10.72 -15.11
C PRO A 46 0.08 11.47 -15.32
N ASP A 47 0.13 12.32 -16.36
CA ASP A 47 1.28 13.23 -16.54
C ASP A 47 1.33 14.24 -15.38
N ALA A 48 2.37 14.15 -14.57
CA ALA A 48 2.59 14.99 -13.40
C ALA A 48 2.51 16.48 -13.72
N ALA A 49 3.10 16.90 -14.83
CA ALA A 49 3.18 18.30 -15.22
C ALA A 49 1.81 18.91 -15.57
N THR A 50 0.79 18.09 -15.80
CA THR A 50 -0.59 18.55 -16.10
C THR A 50 -1.48 18.58 -14.86
N LEU A 51 -1.03 18.05 -13.73
CA LEU A 51 -1.83 18.02 -12.51
C LEU A 51 -1.89 19.41 -11.85
N PRO A 52 -3.05 19.79 -11.27
CA PRO A 52 -3.15 20.97 -10.43
C PRO A 52 -2.14 20.93 -9.27
N PHE A 53 -1.61 22.08 -8.94
CA PHE A 53 -0.58 22.26 -7.90
C PHE A 53 0.73 21.50 -8.19
N TYR A 54 0.99 21.12 -9.44
CA TYR A 54 2.29 20.57 -9.81
C TYR A 54 3.40 21.52 -9.37
N ALA A 55 4.47 20.97 -8.80
CA ALA A 55 5.57 21.74 -8.27
C ALA A 55 6.92 21.29 -8.83
N LYS A 56 7.83 22.23 -8.94
CA LYS A 56 9.23 22.01 -9.32
C LYS A 56 10.15 22.96 -8.57
N ILE A 57 11.39 22.52 -8.32
CA ILE A 57 12.47 23.44 -7.91
C ILE A 57 13.05 24.06 -9.17
N LEU A 58 13.14 25.39 -9.20
CA LEU A 58 13.73 26.10 -10.33
C LEU A 58 15.23 25.77 -10.44
N PRO A 59 15.76 25.61 -11.67
CA PRO A 59 17.16 25.23 -11.88
C PRO A 59 18.16 26.15 -11.15
N ASN A 60 19.13 25.56 -10.46
CA ASN A 60 20.17 26.25 -9.71
C ASN A 60 19.67 27.21 -8.60
N THR A 61 18.46 26.99 -8.11
CA THR A 61 17.88 27.77 -7.02
C THR A 61 17.33 26.86 -5.93
N ARG A 62 16.80 27.46 -4.87
CA ARG A 62 15.98 26.78 -3.86
C ARG A 62 14.52 27.22 -3.93
N THR A 63 14.15 27.88 -5.01
CA THR A 63 12.80 28.40 -5.24
C THR A 63 11.91 27.27 -5.70
N LEU A 64 10.92 26.95 -4.91
CA LEU A 64 9.83 26.05 -5.23
C LEU A 64 8.75 26.84 -6.00
N GLU A 65 8.47 26.45 -7.23
CA GLU A 65 7.38 27.00 -8.04
C GLU A 65 6.24 26.00 -8.09
N ILE A 66 5.03 26.46 -7.76
CA ILE A 66 3.81 25.67 -7.73
C ILE A 66 2.81 26.29 -8.71
N GLN A 67 2.29 25.50 -9.64
CA GLN A 67 1.27 25.95 -10.60
C GLN A 67 -0.12 26.01 -9.99
N GLY A 68 -1.03 26.67 -10.72
CA GLY A 68 -2.42 26.87 -10.33
C GLY A 68 -3.20 25.58 -10.10
N GLY A 69 -4.29 25.71 -9.36
CA GLY A 69 -5.20 24.62 -9.07
C GLY A 69 -6.33 25.05 -8.14
N GLU A 70 -7.27 24.16 -7.93
CA GLU A 70 -8.43 24.34 -7.08
C GLU A 70 -8.50 23.22 -6.05
N ALA A 71 -8.90 23.54 -4.81
CA ALA A 71 -8.96 22.58 -3.71
C ALA A 71 -10.12 22.89 -2.76
N TRP A 72 -10.55 21.83 -2.08
CA TRP A 72 -11.47 21.88 -0.95
C TRP A 72 -10.70 21.54 0.32
N VAL A 73 -10.62 22.47 1.27
CA VAL A 73 -9.79 22.33 2.46
C VAL A 73 -10.58 22.78 3.69
N GLY A 74 -10.77 21.88 4.65
CA GLY A 74 -11.48 22.17 5.89
C GLY A 74 -12.86 22.81 5.68
N GLY A 75 -13.56 22.45 4.60
CA GLY A 75 -14.84 23.02 4.24
C GLY A 75 -14.79 24.35 3.48
N PHE A 76 -13.62 24.80 3.05
CA PHE A 76 -13.44 26.02 2.28
C PHE A 76 -12.85 25.74 0.90
N TYR A 77 -13.33 26.51 -0.08
CA TYR A 77 -12.77 26.49 -1.42
C TYR A 77 -11.51 27.34 -1.50
N TYR A 78 -10.48 26.80 -2.13
CA TYR A 78 -9.24 27.50 -2.45
C TYR A 78 -8.96 27.44 -3.95
N LYS A 79 -8.53 28.55 -4.53
CA LYS A 79 -8.08 28.64 -5.91
C LYS A 79 -6.78 29.41 -6.00
N LEU A 80 -5.81 28.85 -6.69
CA LEU A 80 -4.58 29.53 -7.11
C LEU A 80 -4.64 29.75 -8.61
N GLU A 81 -4.65 31.01 -9.05
CA GLU A 81 -4.52 31.38 -10.46
C GLU A 81 -3.04 31.67 -10.77
N GLY A 82 -2.55 31.06 -11.86
CA GLY A 82 -1.15 31.19 -12.25
C GLY A 82 -0.20 30.35 -11.40
N THR A 83 0.93 30.91 -11.02
CA THR A 83 1.97 30.22 -10.21
C THR A 83 2.26 30.95 -8.92
N ARG A 84 2.68 30.20 -7.90
CA ARG A 84 3.20 30.73 -6.63
C ARG A 84 4.58 30.20 -6.36
N GLN A 85 5.45 31.05 -5.87
CA GLN A 85 6.83 30.71 -5.56
C GLN A 85 7.11 30.83 -4.06
N PHE A 86 7.92 29.91 -3.54
CA PHE A 86 8.41 29.90 -2.16
C PHE A 86 9.91 29.65 -2.15
N GLU A 87 10.63 30.36 -1.31
CA GLU A 87 12.03 30.09 -1.05
C GLU A 87 12.16 29.01 0.02
N ILE A 88 12.75 27.88 -0.31
CA ILE A 88 13.01 26.79 0.64
C ILE A 88 14.25 27.11 1.44
N GLY A 89 14.07 27.32 2.74
CA GLY A 89 15.14 27.67 3.65
C GLY A 89 16.30 26.68 3.62
N GLN A 90 17.51 27.18 3.76
CA GLN A 90 18.74 26.40 3.79
C GLN A 90 18.78 25.46 5.01
N ASN A 91 19.47 24.33 4.88
CA ASN A 91 19.78 23.42 5.99
C ASN A 91 21.29 23.30 6.15
N PHE A 92 21.84 24.06 7.07
CA PHE A 92 23.28 24.09 7.37
C PHE A 92 23.74 23.00 8.31
N ASP A 93 22.83 22.18 8.84
CA ASP A 93 23.21 21.05 9.68
C ASP A 93 24.08 20.06 8.89
N LYS A 94 25.18 19.62 9.48
CA LYS A 94 26.15 18.72 8.83
C LYS A 94 25.77 17.23 8.94
N ALA A 95 24.88 16.89 9.86
CA ALA A 95 24.54 15.51 10.20
C ALA A 95 23.06 15.18 10.03
N LYS A 96 22.19 16.20 10.03
CA LYS A 96 20.73 16.02 10.14
C LYS A 96 20.02 16.60 8.94
N ASP A 97 19.11 15.83 8.37
CA ASP A 97 18.23 16.25 7.29
C ASP A 97 16.95 16.89 7.86
N ARG A 98 16.18 17.58 7.01
CA ARG A 98 14.91 18.22 7.37
C ARG A 98 13.82 17.83 6.39
N ARG A 99 12.57 17.75 6.84
CA ARG A 99 11.39 17.55 5.99
C ARG A 99 10.37 18.63 6.27
N ASP A 100 10.14 19.47 5.29
CA ASP A 100 9.15 20.54 5.33
C ASP A 100 7.87 20.10 4.61
N VAL A 101 6.76 20.78 4.81
CA VAL A 101 5.52 20.56 4.05
C VAL A 101 5.00 21.85 3.46
N VAL A 102 4.43 21.75 2.26
CA VAL A 102 3.60 22.80 1.68
C VAL A 102 2.17 22.47 1.99
N VAL A 103 1.47 23.41 2.57
CA VAL A 103 0.07 23.24 3.00
C VAL A 103 -0.82 24.31 2.36
N ILE A 104 -2.08 23.94 2.11
CA ILE A 104 -3.16 24.92 1.95
C ILE A 104 -3.81 25.03 3.32
N ARG A 105 -3.79 26.24 3.90
CA ARG A 105 -4.24 26.52 5.28
C ARG A 105 -5.45 27.42 5.28
N VAL A 106 -6.50 26.98 5.95
CA VAL A 106 -7.60 27.82 6.42
C VAL A 106 -7.19 28.43 7.75
N ASP A 107 -7.23 29.75 7.85
CA ASP A 107 -6.94 30.50 9.09
C ASP A 107 -8.16 31.35 9.44
N HIS A 108 -8.93 30.88 10.42
CA HIS A 108 -10.14 31.60 10.87
C HIS A 108 -9.82 32.95 11.53
N THR A 109 -8.66 33.08 12.16
CA THR A 109 -8.25 34.33 12.81
C THR A 109 -8.01 35.41 11.78
N LYS A 110 -7.45 35.02 10.62
CA LYS A 110 -7.20 35.94 9.49
C LYS A 110 -8.34 36.04 8.50
N GLY A 111 -9.34 35.14 8.60
CA GLY A 111 -10.45 35.04 7.64
C GLY A 111 -9.96 34.71 6.22
N SER A 112 -8.96 33.86 6.07
CA SER A 112 -8.33 33.58 4.78
C SER A 112 -7.96 32.11 4.58
N VAL A 113 -7.87 31.70 3.31
CA VAL A 113 -7.28 30.44 2.90
C VAL A 113 -6.04 30.73 2.08
N ASN A 114 -4.88 30.24 2.50
CA ASN A 114 -3.61 30.53 1.88
C ASN A 114 -2.74 29.29 1.76
N MET A 115 -1.88 29.25 0.74
CA MET A 115 -0.80 28.28 0.65
C MET A 115 0.41 28.79 1.45
N ASP A 116 1.06 27.90 2.20
CA ASP A 116 2.19 28.23 3.07
C ASP A 116 3.18 27.06 3.16
N VAL A 117 4.43 27.35 3.58
CA VAL A 117 5.47 26.35 3.84
C VAL A 117 5.71 26.25 5.33
N ARG A 118 5.50 25.05 5.89
CA ARG A 118 5.86 24.76 7.29
C ARG A 118 7.18 24.02 7.33
N GLN A 119 8.15 24.63 7.98
CA GLN A 119 9.47 24.05 8.17
C GLN A 119 9.51 23.20 9.45
N SER A 120 10.19 22.06 9.38
CA SER A 120 10.54 21.27 10.56
C SER A 120 11.94 21.61 11.08
N GLN A 121 12.32 21.00 12.18
CA GLN A 121 13.70 21.07 12.68
C GLN A 121 14.53 19.94 12.08
N PRO A 122 15.83 20.16 11.78
CA PRO A 122 16.72 19.10 11.35
C PRO A 122 16.81 17.96 12.37
N SER A 123 16.74 16.71 11.90
CA SER A 123 16.75 15.50 12.73
C SER A 123 17.53 14.37 12.04
N SER A 124 18.07 13.44 12.83
CA SER A 124 18.67 12.19 12.31
C SER A 124 17.63 11.24 11.70
N ASN A 125 16.36 11.38 12.13
CA ASN A 125 15.21 10.74 11.52
C ASN A 125 14.13 11.80 11.27
N PRO A 126 14.24 12.58 10.17
CA PRO A 126 13.36 13.71 9.92
C PRO A 126 11.94 13.24 9.59
N VAL A 127 10.98 13.76 10.35
CA VAL A 127 9.54 13.54 10.13
C VAL A 127 8.93 14.86 9.69
N PRO A 128 8.07 14.88 8.65
CA PRO A 128 7.39 16.11 8.24
C PRO A 128 6.40 16.56 9.31
N PRO A 129 6.17 17.89 9.44
CA PRO A 129 5.15 18.42 10.34
C PRO A 129 3.78 17.84 10.03
N GLN A 130 3.04 17.43 11.07
CA GLN A 130 1.66 16.98 10.89
C GLN A 130 0.76 18.19 10.59
N PRO A 131 -0.26 18.05 9.71
CA PRO A 131 -1.20 19.13 9.45
C PRO A 131 -1.98 19.48 10.71
N ILE A 132 -2.33 20.75 10.85
CA ILE A 132 -3.19 21.25 11.93
C ILE A 132 -4.65 21.01 11.53
N HIS A 133 -5.44 20.40 12.40
CA HIS A 133 -6.87 20.17 12.22
C HIS A 133 -7.64 20.68 13.44
N GLU A 134 -7.61 21.99 13.64
CA GLU A 134 -8.30 22.67 14.73
C GLU A 134 -9.50 23.46 14.19
N ALA A 135 -10.68 22.85 14.27
CA ALA A 135 -11.92 23.46 13.77
C ALA A 135 -12.17 24.82 14.43
N GLY A 136 -12.44 25.84 13.59
CA GLY A 136 -12.64 27.21 14.04
C GLY A 136 -11.38 27.98 14.39
N GLN A 137 -10.20 27.40 14.22
CA GLN A 137 -8.89 28.05 14.36
C GLN A 137 -8.08 27.90 13.10
N GLN A 138 -7.42 26.76 12.91
CA GLN A 138 -6.61 26.47 11.75
C GLN A 138 -6.87 25.07 11.21
N TRP A 139 -6.92 24.95 9.88
CA TRP A 139 -7.06 23.67 9.20
C TRP A 139 -6.12 23.60 8.01
N GLU A 140 -5.39 22.49 7.85
CA GLU A 140 -4.36 22.35 6.82
C GLU A 140 -4.55 21.09 6.00
N MET A 141 -4.37 21.20 4.69
CA MET A 141 -4.17 20.09 3.77
C MET A 141 -2.75 20.13 3.24
N VAL A 142 -2.00 19.04 3.39
CA VAL A 142 -0.65 18.91 2.82
C VAL A 142 -0.78 18.59 1.33
N ILE A 143 -0.05 19.34 0.49
CA ILE A 143 0.03 19.10 -0.96
C ILE A 143 1.41 18.62 -1.41
N TRP A 144 2.47 19.09 -0.76
CA TRP A 144 3.86 18.66 -1.04
C TRP A 144 4.63 18.43 0.24
N GLU A 145 5.51 17.45 0.20
CA GLU A 145 6.59 17.28 1.19
C GLU A 145 7.92 17.64 0.52
N VAL A 146 8.72 18.41 1.22
CA VAL A 146 10.02 18.89 0.74
C VAL A 146 11.10 18.30 1.63
N PHE A 147 11.87 17.35 1.12
CA PHE A 147 13.07 16.87 1.79
C PHE A 147 14.21 17.82 1.54
N VAL A 148 14.81 18.34 2.61
CA VAL A 148 15.90 19.31 2.59
C VAL A 148 17.15 18.65 3.18
N PRO A 149 18.06 18.15 2.32
CA PRO A 149 19.26 17.46 2.79
C PRO A 149 20.15 18.35 3.64
N ARG A 150 20.92 17.71 4.53
CA ARG A 150 22.03 18.35 5.27
C ARG A 150 23.07 18.98 4.33
N ASN A 151 23.94 19.78 4.89
CA ASN A 151 24.99 20.49 4.14
C ASN A 151 24.43 21.33 2.98
N ASN A 152 23.25 21.89 3.18
CA ASN A 152 22.58 22.71 2.17
C ASN A 152 22.37 22.02 0.81
N GLY A 153 22.16 20.70 0.81
CA GLY A 153 21.90 19.92 -0.39
C GLY A 153 20.63 20.36 -1.14
N THR A 154 20.51 19.96 -2.39
CA THR A 154 19.35 20.31 -3.24
C THR A 154 18.06 19.70 -2.69
N PRO A 155 17.00 20.50 -2.51
CA PRO A 155 15.72 19.99 -2.05
C PRO A 155 15.11 18.97 -3.02
N GLN A 156 14.38 17.98 -2.48
CA GLN A 156 13.64 16.99 -3.24
C GLN A 156 12.14 17.10 -2.91
N LEU A 157 11.29 16.90 -3.91
CA LEU A 157 9.85 17.05 -3.77
C LEU A 157 9.15 15.68 -3.80
N TYR A 158 8.15 15.53 -2.93
CA TYR A 158 7.26 14.38 -2.90
C TYR A 158 5.83 14.88 -2.93
N ASP A 159 5.06 14.49 -3.96
CA ASP A 159 3.64 14.81 -4.07
C ASP A 159 2.86 14.13 -2.95
N ARG A 160 1.99 14.89 -2.27
CA ARG A 160 1.15 14.44 -1.15
C ARG A 160 -0.30 14.89 -1.33
N ALA A 161 -0.62 15.50 -2.45
CA ALA A 161 -1.94 16.05 -2.71
C ALA A 161 -2.99 14.93 -2.86
N PRO A 162 -4.04 14.90 -2.04
CA PRO A 162 -5.17 14.02 -2.24
C PRO A 162 -6.07 14.56 -3.35
N PHE A 163 -6.33 13.77 -4.39
CA PHE A 163 -7.21 14.16 -5.48
C PHE A 163 -8.63 13.61 -5.31
N ASP A 164 -9.61 14.25 -5.95
CA ASP A 164 -11.00 13.82 -5.92
C ASP A 164 -11.17 12.43 -6.57
N ALA A 165 -11.93 11.57 -5.92
CA ALA A 165 -12.35 10.28 -6.43
C ALA A 165 -13.82 10.01 -6.02
N PRO A 166 -14.57 9.15 -6.72
CA PRO A 166 -16.02 9.00 -6.52
C PRO A 166 -16.45 8.73 -5.08
N ASN A 167 -15.68 7.99 -4.30
CA ASN A 167 -16.02 7.64 -2.92
C ASN A 167 -14.82 7.74 -1.97
N TYR A 168 -13.66 8.21 -2.45
CA TYR A 168 -12.42 8.29 -1.68
C TYR A 168 -11.60 9.48 -2.14
N VAL A 169 -10.40 9.63 -1.57
CA VAL A 169 -9.33 10.40 -2.17
C VAL A 169 -8.45 9.48 -3.02
N ALA A 170 -7.93 9.98 -4.13
CA ALA A 170 -7.01 9.26 -4.99
C ALA A 170 -5.63 9.92 -4.98
N PHE A 171 -4.60 9.10 -5.01
CA PHE A 171 -3.22 9.54 -5.17
C PHE A 171 -2.69 9.03 -6.52
N PRO A 172 -2.05 9.88 -7.33
CA PRO A 172 -1.60 9.51 -8.68
C PRO A 172 -0.42 8.53 -8.68
N TRP A 173 0.33 8.46 -7.58
CA TRP A 173 1.51 7.61 -7.38
C TRP A 173 1.62 7.18 -5.92
N TRP A 174 2.76 6.59 -5.56
CA TRP A 174 3.03 6.00 -4.26
C TRP A 174 2.45 6.80 -3.07
N ALA A 175 1.40 6.28 -2.51
CA ALA A 175 0.60 6.96 -1.49
C ALA A 175 0.90 6.50 -0.06
N ALA A 176 1.69 5.44 0.16
CA ALA A 176 1.93 4.89 1.49
C ALA A 176 2.37 5.95 2.50
N ASP A 177 3.29 6.85 2.11
CA ASP A 177 3.72 7.95 2.94
C ASP A 177 2.70 9.09 3.06
N SER A 178 1.84 9.26 2.07
CA SER A 178 0.81 10.31 2.04
C SER A 178 -0.33 10.01 3.00
N THR A 179 -0.57 8.75 3.33
CA THR A 179 -1.62 8.34 4.27
C THR A 179 -1.42 8.87 5.68
N ARG A 180 -0.19 9.25 6.03
CA ARG A 180 0.10 9.90 7.33
C ARG A 180 -0.68 11.20 7.54
N PHE A 181 -1.02 11.89 6.46
CA PHE A 181 -1.75 13.15 6.47
C PHE A 181 -3.28 12.99 6.40
N LEU A 182 -3.78 11.77 6.21
CA LEU A 182 -5.21 11.49 6.16
C LEU A 182 -5.78 11.27 7.57
N PRO A 183 -7.03 11.66 7.82
CA PRO A 183 -7.75 11.30 9.03
C PRO A 183 -7.91 9.78 9.18
N GLN A 184 -8.04 9.30 10.43
CA GLN A 184 -8.46 7.94 10.70
C GLN A 184 -9.80 7.62 10.04
N GLY A 185 -9.95 6.41 9.51
CA GLY A 185 -11.15 5.97 8.81
C GLY A 185 -11.22 6.33 7.33
N THR A 186 -10.24 7.09 6.80
CA THR A 186 -10.21 7.43 5.39
C THR A 186 -9.84 6.22 4.53
N PHE A 187 -10.61 6.02 3.46
CA PHE A 187 -10.22 5.16 2.35
C PHE A 187 -9.55 5.99 1.27
N ALA A 188 -8.45 5.51 0.73
CA ALA A 188 -7.75 6.12 -0.37
C ALA A 188 -7.46 5.10 -1.48
N LEU A 189 -7.40 5.56 -2.71
CA LEU A 189 -7.00 4.78 -3.87
C LEU A 189 -5.63 5.30 -4.34
N ASP A 190 -4.63 4.43 -4.29
CA ASP A 190 -3.34 4.63 -4.92
C ASP A 190 -3.41 4.10 -6.35
N LEU A 191 -3.21 4.95 -7.33
CA LEU A 191 -3.32 4.59 -8.75
C LEU A 191 -2.04 3.97 -9.30
N ASP A 192 -0.92 4.16 -8.61
CA ASP A 192 0.39 3.68 -9.05
C ASP A 192 1.31 3.41 -7.86
N SER A 193 0.99 2.37 -7.09
CA SER A 193 1.67 2.06 -5.82
C SER A 193 3.11 1.55 -5.99
N ASP A 194 3.47 1.10 -7.18
CA ASP A 194 4.83 0.67 -7.50
C ASP A 194 5.19 1.01 -8.96
N ALA A 195 6.47 0.83 -9.30
CA ALA A 195 6.98 1.03 -10.67
C ALA A 195 6.31 0.13 -11.73
N ARG A 196 5.35 -0.71 -11.35
CA ARG A 196 4.58 -1.61 -12.22
C ARG A 196 3.14 -1.16 -12.43
N HIS A 197 2.79 0.05 -12.01
CA HIS A 197 1.45 0.64 -12.16
C HIS A 197 0.34 -0.21 -11.50
N VAL A 198 0.54 -0.53 -10.24
CA VAL A 198 -0.41 -1.32 -9.45
C VAL A 198 -1.34 -0.38 -8.69
N GLN A 199 -2.64 -0.62 -8.80
CA GLN A 199 -3.64 0.08 -8.00
C GLN A 199 -3.83 -0.61 -6.65
N GLU A 200 -3.86 0.17 -5.57
CA GLU A 200 -4.06 -0.32 -4.21
C GLU A 200 -5.12 0.48 -3.47
N GLU A 201 -5.92 -0.19 -2.65
CA GLU A 201 -6.74 0.45 -1.63
C GLU A 201 -5.93 0.65 -0.36
N ILE A 202 -5.96 1.85 0.17
CA ILE A 202 -5.30 2.22 1.41
C ILE A 202 -6.35 2.62 2.43
N TYR A 203 -6.26 2.07 3.63
CA TYR A 203 -7.13 2.39 4.74
C TYR A 203 -6.30 2.92 5.91
N LYS A 204 -6.64 4.11 6.39
CA LYS A 204 -6.04 4.69 7.58
C LYS A 204 -6.66 4.06 8.83
N GLY A 205 -5.93 3.15 9.45
CA GLY A 205 -6.38 2.41 10.63
C GLY A 205 -6.40 3.22 11.93
N ARG A 206 -6.90 2.59 13.00
CA ARG A 206 -7.08 3.20 14.34
C ARG A 206 -5.77 3.69 14.95
N ASP A 207 -4.69 3.01 14.72
CA ASP A 207 -3.32 3.26 15.25
C ASP A 207 -2.53 4.21 14.37
N GLY A 208 -3.16 4.80 13.37
CA GLY A 208 -2.48 5.66 12.43
C GLY A 208 -1.67 4.93 11.36
N VAL A 209 -1.61 3.60 11.41
CA VAL A 209 -0.95 2.78 10.39
C VAL A 209 -1.86 2.63 9.19
N ALA A 210 -1.34 2.92 7.99
CA ALA A 210 -2.04 2.67 6.74
C ALA A 210 -1.90 1.19 6.37
N THR A 211 -3.04 0.57 6.01
CA THR A 211 -3.06 -0.79 5.47
C THR A 211 -3.35 -0.71 3.99
N ALA A 212 -2.45 -1.24 3.16
CA ALA A 212 -2.62 -1.27 1.72
C ALA A 212 -3.14 -2.64 1.27
N ARG A 213 -4.02 -2.65 0.27
CA ARG A 213 -4.47 -3.84 -0.42
C ARG A 213 -4.37 -3.66 -1.91
N THR A 214 -3.78 -4.63 -2.58
CA THR A 214 -3.77 -4.65 -4.04
C THR A 214 -5.08 -5.18 -4.58
N LEU A 215 -5.77 -4.39 -5.38
CA LEU A 215 -7.06 -4.74 -5.97
C LEU A 215 -6.89 -5.82 -7.06
N GLY A 216 -7.21 -7.07 -6.70
CA GLY A 216 -7.39 -8.16 -7.68
C GLY A 216 -6.14 -8.63 -8.43
N LYS A 217 -4.96 -8.10 -8.17
CA LYS A 217 -3.72 -8.50 -8.85
C LYS A 217 -3.14 -9.76 -8.24
N SER A 218 -2.62 -10.63 -9.08
CA SER A 218 -1.75 -11.73 -8.69
C SER A 218 -0.37 -11.57 -9.30
N TRP A 219 0.64 -11.93 -8.53
CA TRP A 219 2.05 -11.91 -8.95
C TRP A 219 2.50 -13.31 -9.30
N THR A 220 3.46 -13.39 -10.20
CA THR A 220 4.21 -14.63 -10.48
C THR A 220 5.46 -14.67 -9.62
N TYR A 221 5.88 -15.87 -9.24
CA TYR A 221 7.19 -16.12 -8.63
C TYR A 221 7.67 -17.50 -9.06
N THR A 222 8.96 -17.74 -8.91
CA THR A 222 9.55 -19.05 -9.14
C THR A 222 9.82 -19.70 -7.79
N PRO A 223 9.03 -20.73 -7.37
CA PRO A 223 9.33 -21.47 -6.15
C PRO A 223 10.60 -22.33 -6.34
N ASP A 224 11.36 -22.49 -5.28
CA ASP A 224 12.44 -23.45 -5.25
C ASP A 224 11.90 -24.84 -4.89
N LEU A 225 12.43 -25.87 -5.54
CA LEU A 225 12.21 -27.26 -5.12
C LEU A 225 13.23 -27.61 -4.04
N ILE A 226 12.77 -27.79 -2.81
CA ILE A 226 13.62 -28.02 -1.66
C ILE A 226 13.98 -29.50 -1.52
N ASN A 227 15.18 -29.77 -1.06
CA ASN A 227 15.69 -31.12 -0.80
C ASN A 227 15.92 -32.01 -2.03
N ALA A 228 15.78 -31.50 -3.22
CA ALA A 228 16.04 -32.26 -4.43
C ALA A 228 17.54 -32.61 -4.56
N ALA A 229 17.86 -33.85 -4.88
CA ALA A 229 19.23 -34.29 -5.09
C ALA A 229 19.82 -33.73 -6.41
N SER A 230 18.96 -33.50 -7.40
CA SER A 230 19.30 -32.89 -8.68
C SER A 230 18.09 -32.17 -9.26
N ALA A 231 18.35 -31.20 -10.13
CA ALA A 231 17.32 -30.53 -10.93
C ALA A 231 17.64 -30.86 -12.42
N PRO A 232 16.92 -31.81 -13.05
CA PRO A 232 17.17 -32.17 -14.43
C PRO A 232 16.72 -31.04 -15.38
N LYS A 233 17.28 -31.04 -16.59
CA LYS A 233 16.74 -30.24 -17.70
C LYS A 233 15.31 -30.69 -17.97
N GLY A 234 14.37 -29.75 -18.08
CA GLY A 234 12.95 -30.06 -18.26
C GLY A 234 12.12 -29.99 -16.99
N LEU A 235 12.73 -29.59 -15.87
CA LEU A 235 11.97 -29.16 -14.67
C LEU A 235 11.48 -27.74 -14.86
N SER A 236 10.18 -27.55 -14.75
CA SER A 236 9.51 -26.25 -14.80
C SER A 236 8.86 -25.94 -13.45
N LEU A 237 9.11 -24.77 -12.90
CA LEU A 237 8.65 -24.37 -11.59
C LEU A 237 7.90 -23.02 -11.72
N HIS A 238 6.61 -23.04 -11.55
CA HIS A 238 5.74 -21.86 -11.64
C HIS A 238 4.97 -21.64 -10.36
N GLY A 239 4.85 -20.38 -9.95
CA GLY A 239 4.04 -19.98 -8.83
C GLY A 239 3.29 -18.69 -9.10
N ARG A 240 2.10 -18.59 -8.54
CA ARG A 240 1.30 -17.35 -8.49
C ARG A 240 0.81 -17.14 -7.08
N TRP A 241 0.72 -15.88 -6.69
CA TRP A 241 0.21 -15.52 -5.37
C TRP A 241 -0.48 -14.16 -5.40
N ARG A 242 -1.28 -13.90 -4.37
CA ARG A 242 -1.93 -12.62 -4.13
C ARG A 242 -2.25 -12.45 -2.65
N TRP A 243 -2.43 -11.23 -2.22
CA TRP A 243 -3.02 -10.96 -0.91
C TRP A 243 -4.51 -11.35 -0.93
N ALA A 244 -4.91 -12.24 -0.05
CA ALA A 244 -6.31 -12.62 0.17
C ALA A 244 -6.97 -11.70 1.21
N ALA A 245 -6.18 -11.26 2.20
CA ALA A 245 -6.49 -10.26 3.23
C ALA A 245 -5.18 -9.75 3.83
N PRO A 246 -5.17 -8.72 4.70
CA PRO A 246 -3.99 -8.38 5.48
C PRO A 246 -3.43 -9.63 6.18
N ASN A 247 -2.12 -9.84 6.06
CA ASN A 247 -1.40 -11.00 6.59
C ASN A 247 -1.85 -12.38 6.06
N LEU A 248 -2.73 -12.44 5.05
CA LEU A 248 -3.15 -13.68 4.40
C LEU A 248 -2.73 -13.69 2.94
N VAL A 249 -1.97 -14.71 2.56
CA VAL A 249 -1.51 -14.94 1.20
C VAL A 249 -2.21 -16.16 0.61
N TRP A 250 -2.90 -15.97 -0.51
CA TRP A 250 -3.29 -17.07 -1.38
C TRP A 250 -2.17 -17.36 -2.37
N PHE A 251 -1.88 -18.64 -2.62
CA PHE A 251 -0.89 -19.06 -3.61
C PHE A 251 -1.32 -20.33 -4.34
N THR A 252 -0.74 -20.54 -5.50
CA THR A 252 -0.71 -21.81 -6.23
C THR A 252 0.66 -22.00 -6.84
N ILE A 253 1.14 -23.23 -6.82
CA ILE A 253 2.36 -23.67 -7.51
C ILE A 253 2.04 -24.77 -8.48
N ASP A 254 2.79 -24.83 -9.54
CA ASP A 254 2.74 -25.87 -10.56
C ASP A 254 4.18 -26.27 -10.88
N PHE A 255 4.51 -27.51 -10.57
CA PHE A 255 5.80 -28.13 -10.88
C PHE A 255 5.60 -29.17 -11.93
N ASP A 256 6.32 -29.05 -13.02
CA ASP A 256 6.28 -30.01 -14.12
C ASP A 256 7.68 -30.61 -14.36
N ASN A 257 7.76 -31.93 -14.20
CA ASN A 257 8.96 -32.71 -14.52
C ASN A 257 8.79 -33.39 -15.88
N SER A 258 8.92 -32.65 -16.94
CA SER A 258 8.90 -33.17 -18.33
C SER A 258 10.16 -33.95 -18.74
N SER A 259 11.10 -34.10 -17.82
CA SER A 259 12.32 -34.87 -18.08
C SER A 259 12.07 -36.41 -18.05
N ASN A 260 13.02 -37.18 -18.52
CA ASN A 260 13.01 -38.65 -18.42
C ASN A 260 13.63 -39.16 -17.09
N THR A 261 13.88 -38.28 -16.14
CA THR A 261 14.60 -38.61 -14.91
C THR A 261 13.75 -38.26 -13.68
N ASP A 262 13.62 -39.22 -12.76
CA ASP A 262 13.00 -38.98 -11.46
C ASP A 262 13.86 -38.03 -10.63
N ILE A 263 13.21 -37.09 -9.95
CA ILE A 263 13.85 -36.25 -8.98
C ILE A 263 13.68 -36.89 -7.60
N ARG A 264 14.80 -37.25 -6.98
CA ARG A 264 14.81 -37.84 -5.64
C ARG A 264 15.20 -36.84 -4.57
N SER A 265 14.69 -37.01 -3.38
CA SER A 265 15.12 -36.21 -2.24
C SER A 265 16.55 -36.60 -1.82
N LYS A 266 17.30 -35.64 -1.27
CA LYS A 266 18.56 -35.92 -0.60
C LYS A 266 18.34 -36.61 0.74
N GLU A 267 17.39 -36.07 1.52
CA GLU A 267 17.05 -36.53 2.85
C GLU A 267 15.63 -36.07 3.21
N GLY A 268 14.77 -36.97 3.66
CA GLY A 268 13.41 -36.67 4.04
C GLY A 268 12.53 -36.23 2.85
N ALA A 269 11.55 -35.38 3.11
CA ALA A 269 10.58 -34.95 2.10
C ALA A 269 11.16 -33.95 1.11
N LEU A 270 10.76 -34.06 -0.15
CA LEU A 270 10.78 -32.94 -1.08
C LEU A 270 9.87 -31.81 -0.56
N GLY A 271 10.21 -30.60 -0.87
CA GLY A 271 9.47 -29.42 -0.43
C GLY A 271 9.51 -28.30 -1.44
N PHE A 272 8.86 -27.20 -1.11
CA PHE A 272 8.86 -25.99 -1.93
C PHE A 272 8.93 -24.74 -1.07
N THR A 273 9.26 -23.61 -1.71
CA THR A 273 9.24 -22.29 -1.07
C THR A 273 7.95 -21.54 -1.39
N LEU A 274 7.37 -20.90 -0.37
CA LEU A 274 6.26 -19.96 -0.49
C LEU A 274 6.74 -18.58 -1.00
N PRO A 275 5.84 -17.74 -1.54
CA PRO A 275 6.22 -16.39 -1.99
C PRO A 275 6.62 -15.46 -0.84
N GLN A 276 6.01 -15.62 0.33
CA GLN A 276 6.29 -14.82 1.55
C GLN A 276 6.58 -15.73 2.74
N ASN A 277 7.25 -15.18 3.76
CA ASN A 277 7.54 -15.92 4.97
C ASN A 277 6.27 -16.31 5.72
N LEU A 278 6.27 -17.53 6.30
CA LEU A 278 5.19 -17.98 7.16
C LEU A 278 5.19 -17.22 8.49
N ASN A 279 3.98 -16.96 9.01
CA ASN A 279 3.82 -16.63 10.41
C ASN A 279 4.11 -17.91 11.24
N GLY A 280 5.19 -17.90 12.01
CA GLY A 280 5.68 -19.09 12.71
C GLY A 280 4.89 -19.52 13.95
N LEU A 281 3.69 -18.99 14.20
CA LEU A 281 2.92 -19.29 15.41
C LEU A 281 2.27 -20.68 15.38
N LEU A 282 1.73 -21.09 14.24
CA LEU A 282 0.99 -22.35 14.08
C LEU A 282 1.46 -23.14 12.87
N GLY A 283 1.30 -24.46 12.92
CA GLY A 283 1.45 -25.33 11.76
C GLY A 283 0.39 -25.02 10.72
N GLN A 284 0.77 -25.06 9.43
CA GLN A 284 -0.16 -24.79 8.31
C GLN A 284 -0.06 -25.92 7.29
N SER A 285 -1.20 -26.27 6.67
CA SER A 285 -1.28 -27.31 5.68
C SER A 285 -1.94 -26.82 4.39
N PHE A 286 -1.51 -27.37 3.27
CA PHE A 286 -1.94 -27.01 1.93
C PHE A 286 -2.35 -28.25 1.16
N ALA A 287 -3.36 -28.12 0.30
CA ALA A 287 -3.86 -29.24 -0.50
C ALA A 287 -3.32 -29.18 -1.93
N GLY A 288 -3.06 -30.34 -2.49
CA GLY A 288 -2.62 -30.47 -3.86
C GLY A 288 -2.77 -31.90 -4.39
N TYR A 289 -2.24 -32.09 -5.59
CA TYR A 289 -2.23 -33.39 -6.24
C TYR A 289 -1.00 -33.54 -7.12
N MET A 290 -0.60 -34.78 -7.35
CA MET A 290 0.38 -35.18 -8.36
C MET A 290 -0.30 -35.98 -9.45
N LEU A 291 -0.01 -35.64 -10.69
CA LEU A 291 -0.51 -36.28 -11.90
C LEU A 291 0.59 -37.08 -12.59
N ASN A 292 0.17 -38.11 -13.30
CA ASN A 292 1.06 -38.91 -14.15
C ASN A 292 2.28 -39.47 -13.40
N SER A 293 2.08 -39.90 -12.14
CA SER A 293 3.18 -40.51 -11.37
C SER A 293 3.76 -41.78 -12.05
N GLY A 294 3.03 -42.34 -13.05
CA GLY A 294 3.46 -43.49 -13.85
C GLY A 294 3.59 -44.77 -13.04
N TYR A 295 2.98 -44.85 -11.86
CA TYR A 295 3.17 -45.92 -10.89
C TYR A 295 4.64 -46.14 -10.46
N ARG A 296 5.50 -45.16 -10.76
CA ARG A 296 6.90 -45.20 -10.38
C ARG A 296 7.07 -44.89 -8.91
N GLY A 297 7.95 -45.58 -8.25
CA GLY A 297 8.13 -45.42 -6.78
C GLY A 297 6.96 -45.95 -5.97
N GLY A 298 6.06 -46.78 -6.55
CA GLY A 298 4.91 -47.33 -5.85
C GLY A 298 3.72 -46.38 -5.73
N LEU A 299 3.76 -45.20 -6.35
CA LEU A 299 2.70 -44.20 -6.29
C LEU A 299 1.63 -44.48 -7.38
N PRO A 300 0.34 -44.33 -7.08
CA PRO A 300 -0.73 -44.40 -8.07
C PRO A 300 -0.61 -43.22 -9.07
N ASN A 301 -1.25 -43.34 -10.22
CA ASN A 301 -1.22 -42.33 -11.27
C ASN A 301 -1.78 -40.96 -10.84
N TYR A 302 -2.62 -40.97 -9.82
CA TYR A 302 -3.19 -39.81 -9.15
C TYR A 302 -2.88 -39.90 -7.66
N VAL A 303 -2.22 -38.90 -7.10
CA VAL A 303 -1.87 -38.85 -5.67
C VAL A 303 -2.27 -37.51 -5.08
N SER A 304 -3.03 -37.56 -3.98
CA SER A 304 -3.23 -36.35 -3.17
C SER A 304 -1.93 -35.97 -2.48
N ILE A 305 -1.55 -34.70 -2.60
CA ILE A 305 -0.36 -34.13 -1.94
C ILE A 305 -0.81 -33.16 -0.86
N THR A 306 -0.18 -33.27 0.30
CA THR A 306 -0.34 -32.28 1.38
C THR A 306 0.97 -31.55 1.57
N GLY A 307 0.94 -30.23 1.47
CA GLY A 307 2.05 -29.36 1.90
C GLY A 307 1.93 -29.12 3.41
N MET A 308 2.99 -29.32 4.15
CA MET A 308 3.03 -29.11 5.59
C MET A 308 4.14 -28.15 5.99
N ALA A 309 3.77 -27.09 6.71
CA ALA A 309 4.69 -26.18 7.38
C ALA A 309 4.50 -26.32 8.90
N ASN A 310 5.56 -26.69 9.62
CA ASN A 310 5.50 -26.84 11.06
C ASN A 310 5.41 -25.49 11.77
N GLY A 311 4.69 -25.42 12.89
CA GLY A 311 4.72 -24.27 13.81
C GLY A 311 6.14 -23.96 14.26
N GLY A 312 6.44 -22.67 14.45
CA GLY A 312 7.80 -22.19 14.74
C GLY A 312 8.68 -21.93 13.51
N ASN A 313 8.25 -22.32 12.31
CA ASN A 313 8.96 -22.03 11.07
C ASN A 313 8.63 -20.61 10.58
N LYS A 314 9.60 -19.70 10.73
CA LYS A 314 9.49 -18.31 10.19
C LYS A 314 9.98 -18.20 8.74
N GLY A 315 10.43 -19.29 8.12
CA GLY A 315 10.88 -19.32 6.75
C GLY A 315 9.73 -19.53 5.74
N ARG A 316 10.09 -19.77 4.51
CA ARG A 316 9.16 -20.01 3.39
C ARG A 316 9.06 -21.49 2.99
N THR A 317 9.59 -22.40 3.77
CA THR A 317 9.74 -23.81 3.37
C THR A 317 8.54 -24.65 3.81
N VAL A 318 7.97 -25.39 2.86
CA VAL A 318 6.90 -26.37 3.04
C VAL A 318 7.38 -27.74 2.61
N ARG A 319 7.12 -28.75 3.42
CA ARG A 319 7.40 -30.16 3.07
C ARG A 319 6.17 -30.77 2.39
N MET A 320 6.40 -31.64 1.42
CA MET A 320 5.33 -32.37 0.72
C MET A 320 5.21 -33.79 1.29
N THR A 321 3.98 -34.18 1.52
CA THR A 321 3.58 -35.51 2.00
C THR A 321 2.43 -36.05 1.18
N TYR A 322 2.16 -37.35 1.25
CA TYR A 322 1.01 -38.00 0.67
C TYR A 322 0.44 -39.04 1.63
N PRO A 323 -0.85 -39.46 1.50
CA PRO A 323 -1.43 -40.51 2.33
C PRO A 323 -0.65 -41.81 2.21
N SER A 324 -0.29 -42.40 3.34
CA SER A 324 0.39 -43.69 3.35
C SER A 324 -0.48 -44.79 2.71
N GLN A 325 0.11 -45.57 1.84
CA GLN A 325 -0.56 -46.76 1.26
C GLN A 325 -0.65 -47.93 2.24
N ASN A 326 0.04 -47.86 3.35
CA ASN A 326 0.03 -48.91 4.36
C ASN A 326 -1.11 -48.65 5.35
N TYR A 327 -2.27 -49.29 5.15
CA TYR A 327 -3.46 -49.14 6.01
C TYR A 327 -3.25 -49.47 7.50
N LEU A 328 -2.08 -50.01 7.84
CA LEU A 328 -1.68 -50.34 9.21
C LEU A 328 -0.85 -49.24 9.88
N SER A 329 -0.31 -48.26 9.14
CA SER A 329 0.37 -47.09 9.66
C SER A 329 -0.50 -45.85 9.37
N GLU A 330 -1.29 -45.44 10.31
CA GLU A 330 -2.06 -44.20 10.25
C GLU A 330 -1.08 -43.03 10.11
N GLY A 331 -0.83 -42.54 8.89
CA GLY A 331 0.11 -41.46 8.72
C GLY A 331 0.23 -40.93 7.30
N LEU A 332 0.99 -39.87 7.20
CA LEU A 332 1.42 -39.29 5.94
C LEU A 332 2.87 -39.70 5.66
N ASP A 333 3.11 -40.26 4.49
CA ASP A 333 4.47 -40.54 4.00
C ASP A 333 5.10 -39.30 3.39
N TYR A 334 6.39 -39.15 3.53
CA TYR A 334 7.15 -38.10 2.87
C TYR A 334 7.21 -38.34 1.36
N LEU A 335 6.91 -37.29 0.57
CA LEU A 335 7.16 -37.34 -0.85
C LEU A 335 8.67 -37.29 -1.10
N THR A 336 9.29 -38.44 -1.36
CA THR A 336 10.74 -38.57 -1.57
C THR A 336 11.13 -38.69 -3.04
N VAL A 337 10.15 -38.88 -3.92
CA VAL A 337 10.34 -38.98 -5.37
C VAL A 337 9.31 -38.14 -6.10
N PHE A 338 9.78 -37.27 -6.99
CA PHE A 338 8.97 -36.60 -8.00
C PHE A 338 9.26 -37.29 -9.34
N PRO A 339 8.34 -38.14 -9.83
CA PRO A 339 8.59 -38.99 -10.99
C PRO A 339 8.81 -38.18 -12.28
N SER A 340 9.53 -38.77 -13.22
CA SER A 340 9.64 -38.23 -14.58
C SER A 340 8.26 -38.20 -15.24
N GLN A 341 8.05 -37.26 -16.16
CA GLN A 341 6.77 -37.07 -16.89
C GLN A 341 5.56 -36.88 -15.99
N SER A 342 5.74 -36.27 -14.81
CA SER A 342 4.68 -35.99 -13.86
C SER A 342 4.63 -34.52 -13.50
N SER A 343 3.49 -34.07 -12.97
CA SER A 343 3.30 -32.71 -12.47
C SER A 343 2.70 -32.71 -11.07
N ILE A 344 3.06 -31.70 -10.29
CA ILE A 344 2.55 -31.45 -8.93
C ILE A 344 1.94 -30.05 -8.87
N VAL A 345 0.69 -29.99 -8.45
CA VAL A 345 0.00 -28.73 -8.18
C VAL A 345 -0.35 -28.68 -6.70
N VAL A 346 0.02 -27.59 -6.04
CA VAL A 346 -0.36 -27.31 -4.63
C VAL A 346 -0.87 -25.88 -4.53
N SER A 347 -1.96 -25.69 -3.80
CA SER A 347 -2.51 -24.37 -3.54
C SER A 347 -3.02 -24.24 -2.11
N GLY A 348 -3.19 -23.01 -1.67
CA GLY A 348 -3.72 -22.75 -0.34
C GLY A 348 -3.67 -21.29 0.05
N VAL A 349 -4.03 -21.07 1.31
CA VAL A 349 -3.94 -19.77 1.98
C VAL A 349 -3.13 -19.95 3.25
N TYR A 350 -2.27 -18.99 3.57
CA TYR A 350 -1.47 -19.04 4.79
C TYR A 350 -1.29 -17.64 5.40
N GLU A 351 -1.01 -17.64 6.69
CA GLU A 351 -0.68 -16.42 7.43
C GLU A 351 0.80 -16.05 7.28
N THR A 352 1.06 -14.77 7.17
CA THR A 352 2.39 -14.19 7.09
C THR A 352 2.48 -12.93 7.94
N ASN A 353 3.69 -12.56 8.37
CA ASN A 353 3.96 -11.25 9.00
C ASN A 353 4.45 -10.20 7.98
N ALA A 354 4.67 -10.60 6.73
CA ALA A 354 5.30 -9.74 5.71
C ALA A 354 4.45 -8.54 5.26
N TYR A 355 3.18 -8.47 5.67
CA TYR A 355 2.31 -7.35 5.32
C TYR A 355 2.59 -6.07 6.11
N ASN A 356 3.24 -6.19 7.26
CA ASN A 356 3.57 -5.10 8.18
C ASN A 356 5.06 -4.76 8.19
N GLU A 357 5.86 -5.43 7.36
CA GLU A 357 7.28 -5.16 7.14
C GLU A 357 7.48 -4.45 5.79
#